data_b516b8d216cb94e1a62e259f599e2cdc
#
_entry.id   b516b8d216cb94e1a62e259f599e2cdc
#
_cell.length_a   1.000
_cell.length_b   1.000
_cell.length_c   1.000
_cell.angle_alpha   90.00
_cell.angle_beta   90.00
_cell.angle_gamma   90.00
#
_symmetry.space_group_name_H-M   'P 1'
#
loop_
_entity.id
_entity.type
_entity.pdbx_description
1 polymer ?
#
loop_
_entity_poly.entity_id
_entity_poly.type
_entity_poly.pdbx_seq_one_letter_code
_entity_poly.pdbx_strand_id
1 'polypeptide(L)'
;MQALTFAPYELADGGADQWDRLANVWPEQLRGALGRWISNLEPDNIIAAVAYSPRDLEKSSSSFVRGDFHGAAPFFHQMNGHRPTPDLAQYKVPGVEGFYLVGPFMHPGAGLTGAGRATAIRMMGDMGIDFAKVIGA
;
A
#
# COMPACT_ATOMS: atom_id res chain seq x y z
N MET A 1 -14.42 -9.87 6.46
CA MET A 1 -14.16 -8.45 6.80
C MET A 1 -12.65 -8.24 6.79
N GLN A 2 -12.18 -7.08 6.37
CA GLN A 2 -10.78 -6.66 6.50
C GLN A 2 -10.74 -5.39 7.35
N ALA A 3 -9.83 -5.35 8.31
CA ALA A 3 -9.55 -4.17 9.12
C ALA A 3 -8.08 -3.77 8.92
N LEU A 4 -7.83 -2.49 8.68
CA LEU A 4 -6.51 -1.92 8.56
C LEU A 4 -6.32 -0.87 9.66
N THR A 5 -5.23 -0.97 10.40
CA THR A 5 -4.84 0.01 11.40
C THR A 5 -3.43 0.53 11.09
N PHE A 6 -3.23 1.83 11.27
CA PHE A 6 -1.88 2.38 11.24
C PHE A 6 -1.18 2.11 12.56
N ALA A 7 0.04 1.61 12.48
CA ALA A 7 0.86 1.33 13.64
C ALA A 7 2.33 1.65 13.34
N PRO A 8 3.10 2.15 14.31
CA PRO A 8 4.52 2.38 14.10
C PRO A 8 5.26 1.04 13.94
N TYR A 9 6.26 1.00 13.09
CA TYR A 9 7.13 -0.17 12.97
C TYR A 9 7.91 -0.40 14.26
N GLU A 10 8.53 0.66 14.79
CA GLU A 10 9.21 0.65 16.09
C GLU A 10 8.24 1.04 17.19
N LEU A 11 7.99 0.14 18.12
CA LEU A 11 7.18 0.42 19.29
C LEU A 11 8.02 1.12 20.36
N ALA A 12 7.39 1.98 21.16
CA ALA A 12 8.06 2.76 22.18
C ALA A 12 8.79 1.88 23.20
N ASP A 13 8.18 0.76 23.57
CA ASP A 13 8.74 -0.20 24.50
C ASP A 13 9.22 -1.44 23.75
N GLY A 14 10.53 -1.55 23.53
CA GLY A 14 11.16 -2.75 22.98
C GLY A 14 11.20 -2.85 21.45
N GLY A 15 10.90 -1.77 20.73
CA GLY A 15 11.10 -1.69 19.28
C GLY A 15 10.23 -2.63 18.46
N ALA A 16 10.72 -2.96 17.27
CA ALA A 16 10.00 -3.81 16.31
C ALA A 16 9.82 -5.27 16.79
N ASP A 17 10.69 -5.76 17.68
CA ASP A 17 10.60 -7.13 18.19
C ASP A 17 9.36 -7.39 19.03
N GLN A 18 8.75 -6.34 19.59
CA GLN A 18 7.50 -6.47 20.33
C GLN A 18 6.33 -6.94 19.47
N TRP A 19 6.39 -6.74 18.16
CA TRP A 19 5.35 -7.23 17.26
C TRP A 19 5.17 -8.74 17.31
N ASP A 20 6.23 -9.50 17.55
CA ASP A 20 6.14 -10.97 17.69
C ASP A 20 5.32 -11.38 18.92
N ARG A 21 5.33 -10.58 19.98
CA ARG A 21 4.50 -10.77 21.18
C ARG A 21 3.07 -10.28 20.96
N LEU A 22 2.91 -9.17 20.27
CA LEU A 22 1.61 -8.56 20.01
C LEU A 22 0.81 -9.28 18.94
N ALA A 23 1.44 -10.08 18.09
CA ALA A 23 0.78 -10.79 16.99
C ALA A 23 -0.44 -11.60 17.42
N ASN A 24 -0.42 -12.17 18.64
CA ASN A 24 -1.53 -12.93 19.18
C ASN A 24 -2.51 -12.11 20.03
N VAL A 25 -2.10 -10.96 20.53
CA VAL A 25 -2.91 -10.13 21.44
C VAL A 25 -3.64 -9.03 20.68
N TRP A 26 -2.98 -8.43 19.70
CA TRP A 26 -3.51 -7.31 18.94
C TRP A 26 -4.81 -7.59 18.19
N PRO A 27 -4.98 -8.75 17.52
CA PRO A 27 -6.22 -9.09 16.83
C PRO A 27 -7.43 -9.11 17.77
N GLU A 28 -7.26 -9.64 18.98
CA GLU A 28 -8.33 -9.69 19.97
C GLU A 28 -8.68 -8.31 20.52
N GLN A 29 -7.70 -7.47 20.77
CA GLN A 29 -7.92 -6.07 21.18
C GLN A 29 -8.65 -5.30 20.09
N LEU A 30 -8.26 -5.48 18.82
CA LEU A 30 -8.90 -4.86 17.67
C LEU A 30 -10.34 -5.35 17.51
N ARG A 31 -10.57 -6.67 17.63
CA ARG A 31 -11.92 -7.26 17.62
C ARG A 31 -12.80 -6.66 18.70
N GLY A 32 -12.30 -6.55 19.93
CA GLY A 32 -13.03 -5.94 21.04
C GLY A 32 -13.35 -4.47 20.79
N ALA A 33 -12.44 -3.71 20.19
CA ALA A 33 -12.68 -2.32 19.82
C ALA A 33 -13.75 -2.19 18.73
N LEU A 34 -13.66 -3.02 17.68
CA LEU A 34 -14.61 -3.06 16.57
C LEU A 34 -15.99 -3.57 16.99
N GLY A 35 -16.07 -4.51 17.95
CA GLY A 35 -17.30 -5.06 18.48
C GLY A 35 -18.23 -4.03 19.13
N ARG A 36 -17.71 -2.86 19.49
CA ARG A 36 -18.53 -1.73 19.95
C ARG A 36 -19.42 -1.14 18.85
N TRP A 37 -19.05 -1.37 17.58
CA TRP A 37 -19.71 -0.80 16.41
C TRP A 37 -20.32 -1.85 15.49
N ILE A 38 -19.87 -3.10 15.61
CA ILE A 38 -20.29 -4.22 14.76
C ILE A 38 -20.93 -5.28 15.64
N SER A 39 -22.25 -5.41 15.56
CA SER A 39 -23.08 -6.19 16.47
C SER A 39 -22.92 -7.71 16.36
N ASN A 40 -22.31 -8.23 15.30
CA ASN A 40 -22.14 -9.67 15.08
C ASN A 40 -20.68 -10.11 15.02
N LEU A 41 -19.79 -9.37 15.65
CA LEU A 41 -18.37 -9.67 15.73
C LEU A 41 -18.01 -10.49 16.98
N GLU A 42 -18.90 -11.41 17.35
CA GLU A 42 -18.68 -12.33 18.46
C GLU A 42 -17.80 -13.53 18.02
N PRO A 43 -17.04 -14.13 18.95
CA PRO A 43 -16.16 -15.26 18.63
C PRO A 43 -16.85 -16.39 17.84
N ASP A 44 -18.08 -16.73 18.19
CA ASP A 44 -18.85 -17.80 17.55
C ASP A 44 -19.23 -17.50 16.09
N ASN A 45 -19.17 -16.25 15.68
CA ASN A 45 -19.42 -15.82 14.30
C ASN A 45 -18.14 -15.72 13.47
N ILE A 46 -16.97 -15.99 14.05
CA ILE A 46 -15.67 -15.86 13.38
C ILE A 46 -15.14 -17.25 13.01
N ILE A 47 -15.17 -17.59 11.74
CA ILE A 47 -14.64 -18.87 11.23
C ILE A 47 -13.11 -18.90 11.35
N ALA A 48 -12.46 -17.81 11.01
CA ALA A 48 -11.00 -17.66 11.12
C ALA A 48 -10.62 -16.19 11.13
N ALA A 49 -9.54 -15.86 11.82
CA ALA A 49 -8.94 -14.53 11.82
C ALA A 49 -7.42 -14.67 11.59
N VAL A 50 -6.90 -13.83 10.71
CA VAL A 50 -5.46 -13.72 10.44
C VAL A 50 -5.08 -12.26 10.58
N ALA A 51 -4.00 -11.99 11.29
CA ALA A 51 -3.44 -10.65 11.42
C ALA A 51 -1.99 -10.64 10.92
N TYR A 52 -1.62 -9.56 10.29
CA TYR A 52 -0.26 -9.28 9.86
C TYR A 52 0.26 -8.04 10.58
N SER A 53 1.34 -8.20 11.31
CA SER A 53 2.08 -7.08 11.88
C SER A 53 2.90 -6.36 10.80
N PRO A 54 3.43 -5.16 11.07
CA PRO A 54 4.38 -4.51 10.17
C PRO A 54 5.61 -5.38 9.84
N ARG A 55 6.08 -6.19 10.78
CA ARG A 55 7.19 -7.15 10.55
C ARG A 55 6.79 -8.30 9.63
N ASP A 56 5.56 -8.80 9.74
CA ASP A 56 5.07 -9.84 8.85
C ASP A 56 4.94 -9.33 7.42
N LEU A 57 4.48 -8.09 7.26
CA LEU A 57 4.44 -7.44 5.95
C LEU A 57 5.83 -7.28 5.37
N GLU A 58 6.81 -6.81 6.14
CA GLU A 58 8.20 -6.70 5.67
C GLU A 58 8.80 -8.05 5.27
N LYS A 59 8.55 -9.11 6.06
CA LYS A 59 8.98 -10.46 5.71
C LYS A 59 8.31 -11.01 4.45
N SER A 60 7.10 -10.56 4.14
CA SER A 60 6.34 -11.05 2.98
C SER A 60 6.84 -10.51 1.65
N SER A 61 7.49 -9.36 1.63
CA SER A 61 8.03 -8.74 0.42
C SER A 61 9.19 -7.80 0.74
N SER A 62 10.30 -7.93 0.02
CA SER A 62 11.44 -7.00 0.11
C SER A 62 11.10 -5.55 -0.27
N SER A 63 9.97 -5.34 -0.94
CA SER A 63 9.46 -4.00 -1.27
C SER A 63 8.72 -3.33 -0.12
N PHE A 64 8.33 -4.09 0.91
CA PHE A 64 7.58 -3.57 2.05
C PHE A 64 8.51 -3.17 3.19
N VAL A 65 9.38 -2.22 2.90
CA VAL A 65 10.37 -1.74 3.88
C VAL A 65 9.65 -1.23 5.14
N ARG A 66 9.99 -1.82 6.28
CA ARG A 66 9.35 -1.54 7.58
C ARG A 66 7.82 -1.73 7.55
N GLY A 67 7.35 -2.67 6.74
CA GLY A 67 5.94 -3.00 6.61
C GLY A 67 5.11 -2.00 5.79
N ASP A 68 5.75 -1.03 5.14
CA ASP A 68 5.06 -0.07 4.29
C ASP A 68 4.78 -0.66 2.90
N PHE A 69 3.53 -1.04 2.67
CA PHE A 69 3.08 -1.53 1.37
C PHE A 69 2.73 -0.39 0.38
N HIS A 70 2.80 0.86 0.81
CA HIS A 70 2.61 2.03 -0.07
C HIS A 70 3.90 2.45 -0.78
N GLY A 71 5.06 2.00 -0.31
CA GLY A 71 6.37 2.20 -0.92
C GLY A 71 6.98 3.58 -0.75
N ALA A 72 6.23 4.56 -0.28
CA ALA A 72 6.70 5.88 0.13
C ALA A 72 5.69 6.52 1.05
N ALA A 73 6.15 7.19 2.09
CA ALA A 73 5.29 7.84 3.07
C ALA A 73 4.41 8.92 2.40
N PRO A 74 3.15 9.07 2.81
CA PRO A 74 2.24 10.06 2.25
C PRO A 74 2.49 11.47 2.82
N PHE A 75 3.73 11.92 2.79
CA PHE A 75 4.07 13.29 3.09
C PHE A 75 3.68 14.22 1.95
N PHE A 76 3.36 15.47 2.26
CA PHE A 76 2.91 16.44 1.28
C PHE A 76 3.85 16.59 0.08
N HIS A 77 5.16 16.55 0.31
CA HIS A 77 6.17 16.62 -0.74
C HIS A 77 6.35 15.33 -1.56
N GLN A 78 5.65 14.24 -1.17
CA GLN A 78 5.66 12.94 -1.84
C GLN A 78 4.23 12.50 -2.23
N MET A 79 3.33 13.44 -2.47
CA MET A 79 1.96 13.16 -2.91
C MET A 79 1.71 13.69 -4.32
N ASN A 80 0.69 13.15 -4.96
CA ASN A 80 0.22 13.57 -6.29
C ASN A 80 1.37 13.61 -7.32
N GLY A 81 1.50 14.71 -8.05
CA GLY A 81 2.53 14.92 -9.07
C GLY A 81 3.97 15.06 -8.56
N HIS A 82 4.21 14.81 -7.26
CA HIS A 82 5.54 14.78 -6.66
C HIS A 82 5.96 13.37 -6.22
N ARG A 83 5.17 12.36 -6.55
CA ARG A 83 5.38 10.99 -6.08
C ARG A 83 6.00 10.09 -7.16
N PRO A 84 7.10 9.38 -6.91
CA PRO A 84 7.95 9.38 -5.69
C PRO A 84 8.82 10.63 -5.57
N THR A 85 9.17 11.23 -6.69
CA THR A 85 9.84 12.53 -6.82
C THR A 85 9.24 13.29 -8.01
N PRO A 86 9.37 14.61 -8.10
CA PRO A 86 8.84 15.38 -9.23
C PRO A 86 9.29 14.86 -10.59
N ASP A 87 10.56 14.48 -10.70
CA ASP A 87 11.15 14.00 -11.97
C ASP A 87 10.58 12.66 -12.44
N LEU A 88 10.21 11.79 -11.49
CA LEU A 88 9.68 10.46 -11.76
C LEU A 88 8.16 10.41 -11.79
N ALA A 89 7.49 11.47 -11.33
CA ALA A 89 6.03 11.52 -11.18
C ALA A 89 5.25 11.34 -12.49
N GLN A 90 5.92 11.50 -13.63
CA GLN A 90 5.34 11.27 -14.96
C GLN A 90 5.54 9.84 -15.48
N TYR A 91 5.84 8.88 -14.62
CA TYR A 91 5.99 7.45 -14.90
C TYR A 91 7.17 7.07 -15.80
N LYS A 92 7.91 8.01 -16.32
CA LYS A 92 9.05 7.80 -17.22
C LYS A 92 10.34 8.15 -16.49
N VAL A 93 11.36 7.31 -16.65
CA VAL A 93 12.68 7.61 -16.08
C VAL A 93 13.40 8.60 -16.99
N PRO A 94 13.80 9.79 -16.49
CA PRO A 94 14.51 10.77 -17.27
C PRO A 94 15.85 10.19 -17.81
N GLY A 95 16.15 10.48 -19.07
CA GLY A 95 17.39 10.03 -19.71
C GLY A 95 17.44 8.55 -20.10
N VAL A 96 16.39 7.76 -19.82
CA VAL A 96 16.32 6.36 -20.25
C VAL A 96 15.09 6.18 -21.14
N GLU A 97 15.32 5.96 -22.42
CA GLU A 97 14.25 5.77 -23.38
C GLU A 97 13.52 4.43 -23.15
N GLY A 98 12.19 4.46 -23.27
CA GLY A 98 11.35 3.26 -23.13
C GLY A 98 11.28 2.67 -21.73
N PHE A 99 11.81 3.34 -20.70
CA PHE A 99 11.77 2.84 -19.33
C PHE A 99 10.73 3.56 -18.50
N TYR A 100 9.74 2.79 -17.99
CA TYR A 100 8.61 3.30 -17.24
C TYR A 100 8.52 2.64 -15.87
N LEU A 101 8.00 3.39 -14.91
CA LEU A 101 7.80 2.94 -13.53
C LEU A 101 6.31 2.77 -13.24
N VAL A 102 5.98 1.68 -12.56
CA VAL A 102 4.63 1.39 -12.09
C VAL A 102 4.69 0.77 -10.69
N GLY A 103 3.77 1.16 -9.83
CA GLY A 103 3.70 0.60 -8.48
C GLY A 103 3.05 1.54 -7.48
N PRO A 104 2.89 1.10 -6.22
CA PRO A 104 2.26 1.90 -5.17
C PRO A 104 3.04 3.17 -4.80
N PHE A 105 4.34 3.20 -5.09
CA PHE A 105 5.20 4.37 -4.90
C PHE A 105 5.04 5.44 -5.98
N MET A 106 4.33 5.14 -7.08
CA MET A 106 4.04 6.10 -8.15
C MET A 106 2.74 6.86 -7.89
N HIS A 107 2.57 8.02 -8.54
CA HIS A 107 1.26 8.68 -8.61
C HIS A 107 0.21 7.73 -9.23
N PRO A 108 -1.04 7.69 -8.78
CA PRO A 108 -1.67 8.46 -7.70
C PRO A 108 -1.35 7.97 -6.29
N GLY A 109 -0.55 6.93 -6.15
CA GLY A 109 -0.19 6.31 -4.89
C GLY A 109 -1.20 5.27 -4.43
N ALA A 110 -0.85 4.58 -3.38
CA ALA A 110 -1.60 3.58 -2.62
C ALA A 110 -2.59 2.70 -3.41
N GLY A 111 -2.24 1.43 -3.55
CA GLY A 111 -3.14 0.39 -4.06
C GLY A 111 -2.93 0.01 -5.52
N LEU A 112 -3.69 -0.98 -5.94
CA LEU A 112 -3.57 -1.63 -7.24
C LEU A 112 -4.29 -0.89 -8.38
N THR A 113 -4.99 0.21 -8.09
CA THR A 113 -6.10 0.65 -8.92
C THR A 113 -5.78 1.72 -9.96
N GLY A 114 -4.77 2.53 -9.76
CA GLY A 114 -4.58 3.70 -10.63
C GLY A 114 -3.25 3.74 -11.37
N ALA A 115 -2.16 3.32 -10.75
CA ALA A 115 -0.81 3.47 -11.28
C ALA A 115 -0.60 2.72 -12.60
N GLY A 116 -1.08 1.48 -12.72
CA GLY A 116 -0.95 0.70 -13.95
C GLY A 116 -1.64 1.36 -15.13
N ARG A 117 -2.88 1.81 -14.95
CA ARG A 117 -3.62 2.53 -16.01
C ARG A 117 -2.94 3.84 -16.39
N ALA A 118 -2.49 4.61 -15.41
CA ALA A 118 -1.83 5.88 -15.64
C ALA A 118 -0.50 5.70 -16.41
N THR A 119 0.30 4.71 -16.02
CA THR A 119 1.53 4.34 -16.73
C THR A 119 1.24 3.87 -18.16
N ALA A 120 0.22 3.04 -18.36
CA ALA A 120 -0.18 2.57 -19.69
C ALA A 120 -0.61 3.71 -20.61
N ILE A 121 -1.40 4.66 -20.10
CA ILE A 121 -1.79 5.87 -20.86
C ILE A 121 -0.55 6.66 -21.29
N ARG A 122 0.42 6.82 -20.38
CA ARG A 122 1.67 7.52 -20.69
C ARG A 122 2.48 6.79 -21.75
N MET A 123 2.68 5.47 -21.59
CA MET A 123 3.40 4.63 -22.56
C MET A 123 2.77 4.70 -23.95
N MET A 124 1.44 4.54 -24.03
CA MET A 124 0.71 4.59 -25.29
C MET A 124 0.83 5.97 -25.95
N GLY A 125 0.75 7.05 -25.16
CA GLY A 125 0.98 8.39 -25.68
C GLY A 125 2.36 8.58 -26.29
N ASP A 126 3.40 8.08 -25.63
CA ASP A 126 4.78 8.13 -26.15
C ASP A 126 4.96 7.29 -27.43
N MET A 127 4.15 6.23 -27.61
CA MET A 127 4.12 5.37 -28.81
C MET A 127 3.16 5.87 -29.91
N GLY A 128 2.48 7.00 -29.71
CA GLY A 128 1.47 7.52 -30.64
C GLY A 128 0.17 6.70 -30.69
N ILE A 129 -0.08 5.88 -29.68
CA ILE A 129 -1.29 5.05 -29.58
C ILE A 129 -2.35 5.78 -28.78
N ASP A 130 -3.56 5.88 -29.35
CA ASP A 130 -4.71 6.47 -28.65
C ASP A 130 -5.30 5.44 -27.68
N PHE A 131 -5.16 5.70 -26.40
CA PHE A 131 -5.67 4.84 -25.33
C PHE A 131 -7.19 4.63 -25.43
N ALA A 132 -7.96 5.67 -25.74
CA ALA A 132 -9.41 5.57 -25.84
C ALA A 132 -9.85 4.58 -26.93
N LYS A 133 -9.16 4.58 -28.05
CA LYS A 133 -9.42 3.59 -29.14
C LYS A 133 -9.11 2.16 -28.73
N VAL A 134 -8.09 1.94 -27.91
CA VAL A 134 -7.69 0.60 -27.45
C VAL A 134 -8.72 0.01 -26.50
N ILE A 135 -9.29 0.82 -25.62
CA ILE A 135 -10.30 0.35 -24.65
C ILE A 135 -11.75 0.38 -25.17
N GLY A 136 -11.96 0.84 -26.40
CA GLY A 136 -13.29 0.91 -27.00
C GLY A 136 -14.20 2.00 -26.40
N ALA A 137 -13.61 3.09 -25.88
CA ALA A 137 -14.33 4.21 -25.29
C ALA A 137 -14.45 5.38 -26.29
#